data_f2fa37e4d2fe169bb9d942d2e824ac41
#
_entry.id   f2fa37e4d2fe169bb9d942d2e824ac41
#
_cell.length_a   1.000
_cell.length_b   1.000
_cell.length_c   1.000
_cell.angle_alpha   90.00
_cell.angle_beta   90.00
_cell.angle_gamma   90.00
#
_symmetry.space_group_name_H-M   'P 1'
#
loop_
_entity.id
_entity.type
_entity.pdbx_description
1 polymer ?
#
loop_
_entity_poly.entity_id
_entity_poly.type
_entity_poly.pdbx_seq_one_letter_code
_entity_poly.pdbx_strand_id
1 'polypeptide(L)'
;MKYIVSFATLALVAFSAHGANAQPKEEALYALNFDAPQTAKAGTDAACVLTISPKSGWTLKTNTPFKMEVSSTEEVKLPKAKFTAKDFVDAKDPNKKINAGFNATKAGKHTIDAKLTFFVCSDSICKRQKDAAVCSVDAK
;
A
#
# COMPACT_ATOMS: atom_id res chain seq x y z
N MET A 1 7.10 27.24 76.07
CA MET A 1 6.09 27.38 75.01
C MET A 1 6.80 27.59 73.71
N LYS A 2 6.87 26.57 72.87
CA LYS A 2 7.56 26.61 71.58
C LYS A 2 6.50 26.31 70.51
N TYR A 3 6.16 27.32 69.73
CA TYR A 3 5.26 27.20 68.60
C TYR A 3 6.09 26.79 67.36
N ILE A 4 5.81 25.58 66.82
CA ILE A 4 6.38 25.08 65.60
C ILE A 4 5.43 25.50 64.48
N VAL A 5 5.84 26.40 63.62
CA VAL A 5 5.13 26.81 62.42
C VAL A 5 5.52 25.86 61.30
N SER A 6 4.61 25.00 60.89
CA SER A 6 4.81 24.10 59.75
C SER A 6 4.44 24.79 58.47
N PHE A 7 5.43 25.09 57.63
CA PHE A 7 5.21 25.60 56.27
C PHE A 7 4.87 24.43 55.34
N ALA A 8 3.64 24.37 54.88
CA ALA A 8 3.20 23.47 53.85
C ALA A 8 3.57 24.10 52.48
N THR A 9 4.56 23.52 51.80
CA THR A 9 4.91 23.88 50.43
C THR A 9 3.95 23.19 49.47
N LEU A 10 3.10 23.98 48.85
CA LEU A 10 2.19 23.55 47.78
C LEU A 10 3.00 23.45 46.48
N ALA A 11 3.30 22.23 46.03
CA ALA A 11 3.93 21.99 44.75
C ALA A 11 2.85 22.07 43.65
N LEU A 12 2.89 23.12 42.83
CA LEU A 12 2.11 23.21 41.59
C LEU A 12 2.73 22.29 40.55
N VAL A 13 2.06 21.18 40.28
CA VAL A 13 2.39 20.34 39.12
C VAL A 13 1.77 20.98 37.90
N ALA A 14 2.59 21.61 37.07
CA ALA A 14 2.17 22.08 35.75
C ALA A 14 2.02 20.87 34.82
N PHE A 15 0.78 20.49 34.54
CA PHE A 15 0.45 19.56 33.48
C PHE A 15 0.65 20.24 32.13
N SER A 16 1.80 20.01 31.50
CA SER A 16 2.01 20.37 30.10
C SER A 16 1.18 19.45 29.23
N ALA A 17 0.01 19.92 28.80
CA ALA A 17 -0.77 19.27 27.76
C ALA A 17 0.04 19.36 26.44
N HIS A 18 0.76 18.30 26.09
CA HIS A 18 1.29 18.11 24.77
C HIS A 18 0.10 17.85 23.84
N GLY A 19 -0.36 18.91 23.18
CA GLY A 19 -1.31 18.81 22.10
C GLY A 19 -0.71 17.91 21.01
N ALA A 20 -1.18 16.69 20.92
CA ALA A 20 -0.93 15.84 19.76
C ALA A 20 -1.55 16.55 18.54
N ASN A 21 -0.70 17.19 17.73
CA ASN A 21 -1.10 17.70 16.43
C ASN A 21 -1.42 16.46 15.57
N ALA A 22 -2.65 15.98 15.64
CA ALA A 22 -3.19 15.04 14.67
C ALA A 22 -3.32 15.81 13.35
N GLN A 23 -2.32 15.69 12.46
CA GLN A 23 -2.47 16.14 11.09
C GLN A 23 -3.68 15.41 10.50
N PRO A 24 -4.61 16.13 9.86
CA PRO A 24 -5.72 15.49 9.17
C PRO A 24 -5.11 14.52 8.16
N LYS A 25 -5.39 13.22 8.34
CA LYS A 25 -4.96 12.19 7.41
C LYS A 25 -5.65 12.48 6.09
N GLU A 26 -4.88 12.89 5.08
CA GLU A 26 -5.43 13.16 3.75
C GLU A 26 -6.20 11.92 3.30
N GLU A 27 -7.47 12.09 2.97
CA GLU A 27 -8.32 10.97 2.58
C GLU A 27 -7.76 10.33 1.32
N ALA A 28 -7.53 9.01 1.36
CA ALA A 28 -6.98 8.29 0.22
C ALA A 28 -7.87 8.45 -1.01
N LEU A 29 -7.29 8.82 -2.15
CA LEU A 29 -8.00 9.09 -3.40
C LEU A 29 -8.37 7.82 -4.18
N TYR A 30 -7.91 6.67 -3.69
CA TYR A 30 -8.11 5.35 -4.30
C TYR A 30 -8.05 4.27 -3.22
N ALA A 31 -8.50 3.08 -3.58
CA ALA A 31 -8.21 1.85 -2.85
C ALA A 31 -7.20 1.02 -3.63
N LEU A 32 -6.31 0.35 -2.93
CA LEU A 32 -5.27 -0.52 -3.48
C LEU A 32 -5.37 -1.91 -2.86
N ASN A 33 -5.50 -2.93 -3.71
CA ASN A 33 -5.49 -4.32 -3.30
C ASN A 33 -4.46 -5.09 -4.14
N PHE A 34 -3.77 -6.05 -3.51
CA PHE A 34 -2.86 -6.95 -4.19
C PHE A 34 -3.14 -8.38 -3.71
N ASP A 35 -4.01 -9.06 -4.43
CA ASP A 35 -4.63 -10.28 -4.01
C ASP A 35 -3.91 -11.50 -4.58
N ALA A 36 -3.69 -12.49 -3.71
CA ALA A 36 -3.17 -13.79 -4.09
C ALA A 36 -4.24 -14.63 -4.82
N PRO A 37 -3.83 -15.55 -5.70
CA PRO A 37 -4.75 -16.53 -6.26
C PRO A 37 -5.29 -17.44 -5.14
N GLN A 38 -6.50 -17.94 -5.30
CA GLN A 38 -7.14 -18.85 -4.33
C GLN A 38 -6.34 -20.13 -4.10
N THR A 39 -5.65 -20.58 -5.14
CA THR A 39 -4.78 -21.76 -5.09
C THR A 39 -3.49 -21.47 -5.83
N ALA A 40 -2.37 -21.79 -5.19
CA ALA A 40 -1.06 -21.78 -5.81
C ALA A 40 -0.39 -23.14 -5.54
N LYS A 41 0.22 -23.71 -6.56
CA LYS A 41 1.01 -24.95 -6.44
C LYS A 41 2.46 -24.64 -6.69
N ALA A 42 3.34 -25.22 -5.86
CA ALA A 42 4.78 -25.12 -6.09
C ALA A 42 5.15 -25.67 -7.49
N GLY A 43 6.03 -24.95 -8.18
CA GLY A 43 6.47 -25.29 -9.53
C GLY A 43 5.49 -24.93 -10.66
N THR A 44 4.34 -24.34 -10.36
CA THR A 44 3.38 -23.90 -11.39
C THR A 44 3.26 -22.38 -11.44
N ASP A 45 2.95 -21.87 -12.63
CA ASP A 45 2.74 -20.44 -12.83
C ASP A 45 1.39 -20.01 -12.25
N ALA A 46 1.42 -18.89 -11.55
CA ALA A 46 0.25 -18.25 -10.97
C ALA A 46 0.42 -16.72 -11.06
N ALA A 47 -0.57 -15.96 -10.64
CA ALA A 47 -0.48 -14.51 -10.63
C ALA A 47 -1.17 -13.91 -9.41
N CYS A 48 -0.53 -12.90 -8.82
CA CYS A 48 -1.19 -11.96 -7.93
C CYS A 48 -1.86 -10.86 -8.75
N VAL A 49 -3.05 -10.46 -8.36
CA VAL A 49 -3.82 -9.43 -9.04
C VAL A 49 -3.75 -8.13 -8.26
N LEU A 50 -3.08 -7.14 -8.82
CA LEU A 50 -3.13 -5.77 -8.32
C LEU A 50 -4.39 -5.11 -8.85
N THR A 51 -5.15 -4.45 -7.96
CA THR A 51 -6.32 -3.65 -8.32
C THR A 51 -6.18 -2.27 -7.71
N ILE A 52 -6.28 -1.23 -8.55
CA ILE A 52 -6.35 0.17 -8.13
C ILE A 52 -7.74 0.68 -8.46
N SER A 53 -8.49 1.03 -7.45
CA SER A 53 -9.86 1.54 -7.57
C SER A 53 -9.91 3.01 -7.16
N PRO A 54 -9.89 3.96 -8.12
CA PRO A 54 -10.04 5.38 -7.81
C PRO A 54 -11.39 5.66 -7.14
N LYS A 55 -11.41 6.56 -6.17
CA LYS A 55 -12.66 7.02 -5.55
C LYS A 55 -13.44 7.94 -6.50
N SER A 56 -14.72 8.17 -6.18
CA SER A 56 -15.59 9.06 -6.93
C SER A 56 -14.94 10.43 -7.19
N GLY A 57 -14.99 10.91 -8.42
CA GLY A 57 -14.35 12.16 -8.85
C GLY A 57 -12.87 12.03 -9.23
N TRP A 58 -12.28 10.83 -9.09
CA TRP A 58 -10.89 10.54 -9.45
C TRP A 58 -10.81 9.42 -10.47
N THR A 59 -9.83 9.50 -11.36
CA THR A 59 -9.57 8.48 -12.38
C THR A 59 -8.07 8.23 -12.50
N LEU A 60 -7.70 7.01 -12.84
CA LEU A 60 -6.35 6.64 -13.25
C LEU A 60 -6.32 6.58 -14.78
N LYS A 61 -5.72 7.60 -15.40
CA LYS A 61 -5.63 7.70 -16.86
C LYS A 61 -4.45 6.89 -17.39
N THR A 62 -4.64 6.21 -18.52
CA THR A 62 -3.60 5.40 -19.17
C THR A 62 -2.53 6.22 -19.87
N ASN A 63 -2.79 7.50 -20.13
CA ASN A 63 -1.83 8.44 -20.72
C ASN A 63 -0.94 9.16 -19.69
N THR A 64 -1.13 8.88 -18.40
CA THR A 64 -0.25 9.36 -17.32
C THR A 64 0.81 8.30 -16.99
N PRO A 65 1.99 8.70 -16.50
CA PRO A 65 3.02 7.74 -16.12
C PRO A 65 2.52 6.78 -15.03
N PHE A 66 2.69 5.48 -15.30
CA PHE A 66 2.44 4.40 -14.34
C PHE A 66 3.66 3.51 -14.27
N LYS A 67 4.10 3.20 -13.08
CA LYS A 67 5.21 2.29 -12.82
C LYS A 67 4.88 1.43 -11.62
N MET A 68 5.03 0.12 -11.78
CA MET A 68 5.02 -0.84 -10.69
C MET A 68 6.25 -1.72 -10.79
N GLU A 69 6.94 -1.90 -9.69
CA GLU A 69 8.06 -2.83 -9.56
C GLU A 69 7.71 -3.88 -8.51
N VAL A 70 7.88 -5.13 -8.86
CA VAL A 70 7.66 -6.26 -7.95
C VAL A 70 8.99 -6.92 -7.58
N SER A 71 9.07 -7.37 -6.35
CA SER A 71 10.19 -8.14 -5.81
C SER A 71 9.68 -9.27 -4.92
N SER A 72 10.49 -10.30 -4.75
CA SER A 72 10.16 -11.47 -3.95
C SER A 72 11.42 -12.12 -3.38
N THR A 73 11.24 -13.14 -2.56
CA THR A 73 12.33 -14.01 -2.09
C THR A 73 12.88 -14.87 -3.24
N GLU A 74 14.06 -15.46 -3.07
CA GLU A 74 14.72 -16.32 -4.08
C GLU A 74 13.88 -17.54 -4.47
N GLU A 75 12.99 -18.00 -3.61
CA GLU A 75 12.11 -19.14 -3.86
C GLU A 75 10.91 -18.82 -4.76
N VAL A 76 10.76 -17.56 -5.15
CA VAL A 76 9.70 -17.12 -6.08
C VAL A 76 10.33 -16.49 -7.31
N LYS A 77 10.13 -17.12 -8.44
CA LYS A 77 10.55 -16.59 -9.74
C LYS A 77 9.52 -15.60 -10.26
N LEU A 78 9.97 -14.44 -10.66
CA LEU A 78 9.14 -13.39 -11.27
C LEU A 78 9.53 -13.26 -12.74
N PRO A 79 8.71 -13.74 -13.69
CA PRO A 79 8.98 -13.62 -15.12
C PRO A 79 9.07 -12.16 -15.58
N LYS A 80 8.33 -11.29 -14.90
CA LYS A 80 8.32 -9.85 -15.14
C LYS A 80 8.32 -9.09 -13.81
N ALA A 81 9.28 -8.19 -13.63
CA ALA A 81 9.44 -7.41 -12.41
C ALA A 81 8.98 -5.95 -12.55
N LYS A 82 8.79 -5.45 -13.76
CA LYS A 82 8.41 -4.05 -14.04
C LYS A 82 7.19 -3.99 -14.93
N PHE A 83 6.22 -3.20 -14.51
CA PHE A 83 4.94 -3.01 -15.19
C PHE A 83 4.70 -1.54 -15.48
N THR A 84 4.00 -1.28 -16.58
CA THR A 84 3.60 0.05 -17.05
C THR A 84 2.10 0.09 -17.32
N ALA A 85 1.56 1.21 -17.74
CA ALA A 85 0.14 1.32 -18.11
C ALA A 85 -0.28 0.39 -19.27
N LYS A 86 0.68 -0.11 -20.06
CA LYS A 86 0.42 -1.07 -21.14
C LYS A 86 0.06 -2.47 -20.60
N ASP A 87 0.36 -2.73 -19.35
CA ASP A 87 0.11 -4.01 -18.68
C ASP A 87 -1.25 -4.09 -17.99
N PHE A 88 -2.05 -3.03 -18.05
CA PHE A 88 -3.42 -3.08 -17.55
C PHE A 88 -4.23 -4.12 -18.33
N VAL A 89 -4.92 -4.99 -17.59
CA VAL A 89 -5.79 -6.04 -18.16
C VAL A 89 -6.86 -5.43 -19.07
N ASP A 90 -7.47 -4.34 -18.62
CA ASP A 90 -8.38 -3.52 -19.42
C ASP A 90 -8.07 -2.03 -19.19
N ALA A 91 -7.63 -1.37 -20.25
CA ALA A 91 -7.33 0.06 -20.21
C ALA A 91 -8.57 0.94 -20.05
N LYS A 92 -9.77 0.42 -20.34
CA LYS A 92 -11.05 1.14 -20.28
C LYS A 92 -11.76 0.98 -18.94
N ASP A 93 -11.43 -0.10 -18.20
CA ASP A 93 -12.01 -0.31 -16.86
C ASP A 93 -11.59 0.84 -15.92
N PRO A 94 -12.53 1.49 -15.22
CA PRO A 94 -12.20 2.49 -14.20
C PRO A 94 -11.29 1.93 -13.10
N ASN A 95 -11.44 0.65 -12.76
CA ASN A 95 -10.56 -0.07 -11.84
C ASN A 95 -9.42 -0.71 -12.62
N LYS A 96 -8.21 -0.19 -12.46
CA LYS A 96 -7.04 -0.72 -13.17
C LYS A 96 -6.52 -1.99 -12.49
N LYS A 97 -6.36 -3.04 -13.30
CA LYS A 97 -5.85 -4.34 -12.85
C LYS A 97 -4.57 -4.71 -13.56
N ILE A 98 -3.63 -5.30 -12.83
CA ILE A 98 -2.39 -5.89 -13.36
C ILE A 98 -2.24 -7.29 -12.81
N ASN A 99 -1.97 -8.25 -13.68
CA ASN A 99 -1.62 -9.61 -13.31
C ASN A 99 -0.09 -9.71 -13.16
N ALA A 100 0.39 -9.81 -11.93
CA ALA A 100 1.79 -10.02 -11.64
C ALA A 100 2.06 -11.53 -11.55
N GLY A 101 2.55 -12.12 -12.65
CA GLY A 101 2.88 -13.54 -12.73
C GLY A 101 4.04 -13.92 -11.81
N PHE A 102 3.97 -15.10 -11.23
CA PHE A 102 5.01 -15.69 -10.40
C PHE A 102 5.02 -17.22 -10.48
N ASN A 103 6.14 -17.81 -10.07
CA ASN A 103 6.28 -19.25 -9.88
C ASN A 103 6.99 -19.50 -8.55
N ALA A 104 6.29 -20.05 -7.57
CA ALA A 104 6.87 -20.46 -6.31
C ALA A 104 7.58 -21.81 -6.50
N THR A 105 8.89 -21.85 -6.35
CA THR A 105 9.69 -23.07 -6.57
C THR A 105 9.55 -24.08 -5.44
N LYS A 106 9.10 -23.65 -4.27
CA LYS A 106 8.86 -24.49 -3.09
C LYS A 106 7.48 -24.22 -2.49
N ALA A 107 6.92 -25.24 -1.87
CA ALA A 107 5.72 -25.11 -1.04
C ALA A 107 5.98 -24.22 0.18
N GLY A 108 4.95 -23.59 0.71
CA GLY A 108 5.00 -22.73 1.88
C GLY A 108 4.47 -21.33 1.61
N LYS A 109 4.65 -20.46 2.61
CA LYS A 109 4.21 -19.08 2.55
C LYS A 109 5.30 -18.21 1.91
N HIS A 110 4.90 -17.46 0.90
CA HIS A 110 5.75 -16.52 0.18
C HIS A 110 5.11 -15.16 0.12
N THR A 111 5.91 -14.11 -0.04
CA THR A 111 5.42 -12.75 -0.25
C THR A 111 5.99 -12.18 -1.55
N ILE A 112 5.15 -11.41 -2.24
CA ILE A 112 5.53 -10.63 -3.41
C ILE A 112 5.22 -9.17 -3.07
N ASP A 113 6.26 -8.34 -3.05
CA ASP A 113 6.15 -6.92 -2.74
C ASP A 113 6.01 -6.12 -4.02
N ALA A 114 5.08 -5.18 -4.06
CA ALA A 114 4.90 -4.24 -5.15
C ALA A 114 5.13 -2.82 -4.67
N LYS A 115 5.94 -2.05 -5.41
CA LYS A 115 6.11 -0.61 -5.24
C LYS A 115 5.53 0.10 -6.45
N LEU A 116 4.67 1.09 -6.20
CA LEU A 116 3.93 1.78 -7.23
C LEU A 116 4.22 3.28 -7.25
N THR A 117 4.26 3.83 -8.45
CA THR A 117 4.21 5.27 -8.69
C THR A 117 3.23 5.51 -9.82
N PHE A 118 2.21 6.31 -9.60
CA PHE A 118 1.16 6.60 -10.58
C PHE A 118 0.49 7.94 -10.30
N PHE A 119 -0.44 8.32 -11.16
CA PHE A 119 -1.21 9.55 -11.00
C PHE A 119 -2.70 9.24 -10.97
N VAL A 120 -3.42 9.86 -10.05
CA VAL A 120 -4.88 9.94 -10.06
C VAL A 120 -5.28 11.37 -10.38
N CYS A 121 -6.24 11.52 -11.28
CA CYS A 121 -6.65 12.81 -11.80
C CYS A 121 -8.16 13.05 -11.53
N SER A 122 -8.47 14.26 -11.09
CA SER A 122 -9.82 14.82 -11.15
C SER A 122 -10.01 15.59 -12.47
N ASP A 123 -11.12 16.30 -12.62
CA ASP A 123 -11.35 17.14 -13.81
C ASP A 123 -10.35 18.31 -13.91
N SER A 124 -9.77 18.74 -12.81
CA SER A 124 -8.92 19.94 -12.73
C SER A 124 -7.45 19.66 -12.39
N ILE A 125 -7.13 18.55 -11.72
CA ILE A 125 -5.79 18.30 -11.22
C ILE A 125 -5.42 16.81 -11.24
N CYS A 126 -4.13 16.53 -11.49
CA CYS A 126 -3.54 15.19 -11.31
C CYS A 126 -2.60 15.19 -10.11
N LYS A 127 -2.76 14.22 -9.23
CA LYS A 127 -1.91 14.03 -8.06
C LYS A 127 -1.06 12.76 -8.21
N ARG A 128 0.25 12.93 -8.03
CA ARG A 128 1.19 11.79 -8.01
C ARG A 128 1.01 10.99 -6.73
N GLN A 129 0.92 9.69 -6.87
CA GLN A 129 0.84 8.75 -5.78
C GLN A 129 2.08 7.84 -5.74
N LYS A 130 2.55 7.53 -4.55
CA LYS A 130 3.53 6.48 -4.28
C LYS A 130 2.92 5.56 -3.25
N ASP A 131 2.91 4.28 -3.52
CA ASP A 131 2.32 3.30 -2.61
C ASP A 131 3.06 1.97 -2.71
N ALA A 132 2.77 1.09 -1.78
CA ALA A 132 3.29 -0.27 -1.75
C ALA A 132 2.17 -1.23 -1.34
N ALA A 133 2.23 -2.43 -1.88
CA ALA A 133 1.31 -3.50 -1.55
C ALA A 133 2.05 -4.83 -1.47
N VAL A 134 1.52 -5.77 -0.71
CA VAL A 134 2.08 -7.10 -0.53
C VAL A 134 1.04 -8.15 -0.90
N CYS A 135 1.44 -9.08 -1.74
CA CYS A 135 0.66 -10.28 -2.03
C CYS A 135 1.25 -11.45 -1.23
N SER A 136 0.46 -12.01 -0.33
CA SER A 136 0.85 -13.20 0.46
C SER A 136 0.30 -14.45 -0.19
N VAL A 137 1.19 -15.36 -0.58
CA VAL A 137 0.86 -16.60 -1.31
C VAL A 137 1.16 -17.80 -0.42
N ASP A 138 0.23 -18.74 -0.37
CA ASP A 138 0.44 -20.05 0.24
C ASP A 138 0.50 -21.11 -0.88
N ALA A 139 1.72 -21.50 -1.24
CA ALA A 139 1.97 -22.51 -2.26
C ALA A 139 1.94 -23.92 -1.65
N LYS A 140 1.20 -24.82 -2.26
CA LYS A 140 1.03 -26.23 -1.84
C LYS A 140 1.75 -27.20 -2.76
#